data_03df07b61913c572fd6613d320c309b8
#
_entry.id   03df07b61913c572fd6613d320c309b8
#
_cell.length_a   1.000
_cell.length_b   1.000
_cell.length_c   1.000
_cell.angle_alpha   90.00
_cell.angle_beta   90.00
_cell.angle_gamma   90.00
#
_symmetry.space_group_name_H-M   'P 1'
#
loop_
_entity.id
_entity.type
_entity.pdbx_description
1 polymer ?
#
loop_
_entity_poly.entity_id
_entity_poly.type
_entity_poly.pdbx_seq_one_letter_code
_entity_poly.pdbx_strand_id
1 'polypeptide(L)'
;LKKRNVQLILCGHGHANRKLNFEGIPAVMGRSNLRAKDSVGGYNIVTIKNGVVTYETTNPVTGERKKWTEVILKKHDFTKDTTKYYRPTYTANHEYTMVKKAWVFQDNSDIGSGTAFKNNMVVASNTNGMVYALNQRTGKKIWEYKTAGKIYATPVISINNVLIASTDNNIYNLHLKTGKKVWEYKTSKPIVANPIIENKTVFIGSSDGHFRAFDISNGQLIWDYDSVKGFVVTKPLFYNNKLFFGSWGTELYALDAATGKPVWKWNNGSANRMFSPAACYPVATAGRLFIVAPDRYMTVFDTETGRVIWRKQDPANRVRESLGMSKDSSLVYAKTMDGDVIGISTRTDTMQITWRAKAGLGYEIAPTAIAEYSGVVYIPSDDGIVTAAARADGKILWKHKVSNALITHILPVSATEIIVTTMDGKVTCLNFKLKVEKDYPKNK
;
A
#
# COMPACT_ATOMS: atom_id res chain seq x y z
N LEU A 1 -2.23 -5.56 -26.47
CA LEU A 1 -1.99 -6.95 -26.86
C LEU A 1 -2.52 -7.22 -28.27
N LYS A 2 -3.79 -6.91 -28.58
CA LYS A 2 -4.43 -7.14 -29.90
C LYS A 2 -3.62 -6.55 -31.08
N LYS A 3 -3.08 -5.34 -30.94
CA LYS A 3 -2.23 -4.69 -31.96
C LYS A 3 -0.85 -5.35 -32.17
N ARG A 4 -0.47 -6.32 -31.33
CA ARG A 4 0.86 -6.95 -31.33
C ARG A 4 0.84 -8.43 -31.68
N ASN A 5 -0.29 -8.94 -32.19
CA ASN A 5 -0.47 -10.35 -32.56
C ASN A 5 -0.05 -11.33 -31.44
N VAL A 6 -0.47 -11.04 -30.21
CA VAL A 6 -0.25 -11.95 -29.07
C VAL A 6 -1.14 -13.17 -29.27
N GLN A 7 -0.57 -14.37 -29.40
CA GLN A 7 -1.29 -15.59 -29.71
C GLN A 7 -1.64 -16.42 -28.47
N LEU A 8 -0.94 -16.18 -27.35
CA LEU A 8 -1.14 -16.88 -26.10
C LEU A 8 -0.66 -16.01 -24.94
N ILE A 9 -1.37 -16.04 -23.83
CA ILE A 9 -1.00 -15.41 -22.56
C ILE A 9 -0.73 -16.52 -21.54
N LEU A 10 0.44 -16.48 -20.91
CA LEU A 10 0.76 -17.32 -19.76
C LEU A 10 0.57 -16.49 -18.50
N CYS A 11 -0.16 -17.04 -17.52
CA CYS A 11 -0.38 -16.39 -16.25
C CYS A 11 -0.27 -17.39 -15.09
N GLY A 12 -0.15 -16.87 -13.89
CA GLY A 12 0.01 -17.63 -12.67
C GLY A 12 -0.86 -17.08 -11.54
N HIS A 13 -0.38 -17.18 -10.31
CA HIS A 13 -0.96 -16.68 -9.06
C HIS A 13 -2.21 -17.44 -8.56
N GLY A 14 -3.08 -17.92 -9.43
CA GLY A 14 -4.28 -18.65 -9.03
C GLY A 14 -4.05 -20.09 -8.58
N HIS A 15 -2.80 -20.57 -8.60
CA HIS A 15 -2.31 -21.87 -8.12
C HIS A 15 -3.03 -23.11 -8.68
N ALA A 16 -3.79 -22.93 -9.76
CA ALA A 16 -4.54 -24.02 -10.40
C ALA A 16 -4.40 -23.98 -11.92
N ASN A 17 -4.45 -25.15 -12.55
CA ASN A 17 -4.52 -25.25 -14.00
C ASN A 17 -5.86 -24.76 -14.50
N ARG A 18 -5.87 -23.73 -15.34
CA ARG A 18 -7.09 -23.17 -15.95
C ARG A 18 -6.84 -22.68 -17.37
N LYS A 19 -7.82 -22.92 -18.25
CA LYS A 19 -7.94 -22.23 -19.52
C LYS A 19 -8.70 -20.94 -19.29
N LEU A 20 -8.20 -19.84 -19.85
CA LEU A 20 -8.78 -18.52 -19.78
C LEU A 20 -8.86 -17.91 -21.18
N ASN A 21 -9.63 -16.89 -21.35
CA ASN A 21 -9.71 -16.10 -22.56
C ASN A 21 -9.73 -14.62 -22.23
N PHE A 22 -8.76 -13.87 -22.75
CA PHE A 22 -8.70 -12.43 -22.59
C PHE A 22 -9.06 -11.74 -23.88
N GLU A 23 -10.36 -11.46 -24.05
CA GLU A 23 -10.89 -10.76 -25.21
C GLU A 23 -10.50 -11.42 -26.55
N GLY A 24 -10.68 -12.73 -26.64
CA GLY A 24 -10.36 -13.52 -27.84
C GLY A 24 -8.93 -14.08 -27.86
N ILE A 25 -8.03 -13.65 -26.98
CA ILE A 25 -6.69 -14.21 -26.86
C ILE A 25 -6.71 -15.38 -25.86
N PRO A 26 -6.34 -16.61 -26.28
CA PRO A 26 -6.23 -17.73 -25.36
C PRO A 26 -5.24 -17.46 -24.24
N ALA A 27 -5.57 -17.91 -23.03
CA ALA A 27 -4.64 -17.83 -21.93
C ALA A 27 -4.64 -19.13 -21.10
N VAL A 28 -3.50 -19.43 -20.51
CA VAL A 28 -3.33 -20.60 -19.67
C VAL A 28 -2.70 -20.18 -18.35
N MET A 29 -3.41 -20.49 -17.26
CA MET A 29 -2.88 -20.38 -15.90
C MET A 29 -2.30 -21.72 -15.48
N GLY A 30 -1.05 -21.70 -15.06
CA GLY A 30 -0.38 -22.88 -14.52
C GLY A 30 -0.59 -23.05 -13.02
N ARG A 31 -0.65 -24.32 -12.57
CA ARG A 31 -0.61 -24.63 -11.13
C ARG A 31 0.73 -24.24 -10.53
N SER A 32 0.70 -23.94 -9.25
CA SER A 32 1.93 -23.77 -8.46
C SER A 32 2.40 -25.09 -7.85
N ASN A 33 3.62 -25.12 -7.38
CA ASN A 33 4.18 -26.26 -6.63
C ASN A 33 3.66 -26.33 -5.17
N LEU A 34 2.75 -25.44 -4.77
CA LEU A 34 2.12 -25.48 -3.45
C LEU A 34 1.16 -26.67 -3.33
N ARG A 35 1.15 -27.30 -2.16
CA ARG A 35 0.31 -28.46 -1.82
C ARG A 35 -1.13 -28.08 -1.49
N ALA A 36 -1.75 -27.09 -2.04
CA ALA A 36 -3.01 -26.51 -1.61
C ALA A 36 -4.05 -27.49 -1.04
N LYS A 37 -4.55 -28.43 -1.88
CA LYS A 37 -5.49 -29.50 -1.49
C LYS A 37 -4.95 -30.91 -1.74
N ASP A 38 -3.83 -31.01 -2.42
CA ASP A 38 -3.20 -32.28 -2.79
C ASP A 38 -2.09 -32.62 -1.80
N SER A 39 -1.86 -33.90 -1.56
CA SER A 39 -0.75 -34.39 -0.72
C SER A 39 0.62 -34.02 -1.31
N VAL A 40 0.68 -33.82 -2.62
CA VAL A 40 1.92 -33.53 -3.37
C VAL A 40 1.68 -32.32 -4.27
N GLY A 41 2.63 -31.38 -4.28
CA GLY A 41 2.64 -30.26 -5.23
C GLY A 41 2.80 -30.76 -6.69
N GLY A 42 3.00 -29.84 -7.62
CA GLY A 42 3.24 -30.21 -9.01
C GLY A 42 3.59 -28.99 -9.85
N TYR A 43 4.07 -29.23 -11.05
CA TYR A 43 4.41 -28.20 -12.02
C TYR A 43 3.95 -28.62 -13.42
N ASN A 44 3.91 -27.68 -14.33
CA ASN A 44 3.62 -27.97 -15.72
C ASN A 44 4.90 -27.97 -16.56
N ILE A 45 5.02 -28.95 -17.43
CA ILE A 45 5.94 -28.89 -18.55
C ILE A 45 5.15 -28.37 -19.75
N VAL A 46 5.72 -27.37 -20.41
CA VAL A 46 5.11 -26.74 -21.59
C VAL A 46 5.99 -27.03 -22.79
N THR A 47 5.43 -27.73 -23.77
CA THR A 47 6.13 -28.05 -25.03
C THR A 47 5.47 -27.29 -26.17
N ILE A 48 6.31 -26.65 -27.01
CA ILE A 48 5.87 -25.96 -28.21
C ILE A 48 6.42 -26.70 -29.42
N LYS A 49 5.54 -27.25 -30.25
CA LYS A 49 5.92 -27.96 -31.46
C LYS A 49 4.90 -27.72 -32.55
N ASN A 50 5.35 -27.34 -33.75
CA ASN A 50 4.52 -27.12 -34.93
C ASN A 50 3.31 -26.20 -34.69
N GLY A 51 3.51 -25.12 -33.93
CA GLY A 51 2.44 -24.17 -33.61
C GLY A 51 1.43 -24.66 -32.54
N VAL A 52 1.69 -25.80 -31.90
CA VAL A 52 0.87 -26.32 -30.80
C VAL A 52 1.64 -26.21 -29.50
N VAL A 53 1.00 -25.62 -28.48
CA VAL A 53 1.52 -25.53 -27.13
C VAL A 53 0.80 -26.57 -26.27
N THR A 54 1.52 -27.60 -25.82
CA THR A 54 0.98 -28.68 -24.99
C THR A 54 1.41 -28.46 -23.54
N TYR A 55 0.47 -28.64 -22.61
CA TYR A 55 0.69 -28.53 -21.18
C TYR A 55 0.50 -29.88 -20.49
N GLU A 56 1.54 -30.33 -19.80
CA GLU A 56 1.55 -31.59 -19.04
C GLU A 56 1.80 -31.28 -17.57
N THR A 57 0.88 -31.67 -16.70
CA THR A 57 1.11 -31.63 -15.24
C THR A 57 2.06 -32.77 -14.88
N THR A 58 3.10 -32.48 -14.14
CA THR A 58 4.09 -33.44 -13.65
C THR A 58 3.95 -33.62 -12.15
N ASN A 59 3.89 -34.85 -11.71
CA ASN A 59 4.03 -35.24 -10.31
C ASN A 59 5.52 -35.25 -9.95
N PRO A 60 6.03 -34.44 -9.01
CA PRO A 60 7.46 -34.37 -8.71
C PRO A 60 8.01 -35.59 -7.97
N VAL A 61 7.14 -36.44 -7.41
CA VAL A 61 7.55 -37.66 -6.69
C VAL A 61 7.64 -38.85 -7.63
N THR A 62 6.61 -39.06 -8.46
CA THR A 62 6.55 -40.22 -9.36
C THR A 62 7.14 -39.95 -10.75
N GLY A 63 7.33 -38.67 -11.10
CA GLY A 63 7.72 -38.25 -12.45
C GLY A 63 6.62 -38.42 -13.49
N GLU A 64 5.43 -38.88 -13.10
CA GLU A 64 4.29 -39.07 -14.00
C GLU A 64 3.89 -37.73 -14.62
N ARG A 65 3.67 -37.76 -15.94
CA ARG A 65 3.20 -36.61 -16.74
C ARG A 65 1.82 -36.94 -17.29
N LYS A 66 0.91 -35.94 -17.11
CA LYS A 66 -0.44 -36.03 -17.65
C LYS A 66 -0.77 -34.75 -18.44
N LYS A 67 -1.00 -34.92 -19.74
CA LYS A 67 -1.52 -33.84 -20.58
C LYS A 67 -2.88 -33.41 -20.06
N TRP A 68 -3.06 -32.10 -19.83
CA TRP A 68 -4.34 -31.56 -19.39
C TRP A 68 -4.92 -30.52 -20.35
N THR A 69 -4.07 -29.89 -21.18
CA THR A 69 -4.54 -28.98 -22.20
C THR A 69 -3.53 -28.80 -23.32
N GLU A 70 -4.03 -28.25 -24.41
CA GLU A 70 -3.22 -27.70 -25.50
C GLU A 70 -3.86 -26.43 -26.06
N VAL A 71 -3.04 -25.59 -26.68
CA VAL A 71 -3.42 -24.38 -27.39
C VAL A 71 -2.74 -24.36 -28.74
N ILE A 72 -3.54 -24.22 -29.81
CA ILE A 72 -3.00 -24.02 -31.15
C ILE A 72 -2.69 -22.54 -31.30
N LEU A 73 -1.45 -22.19 -31.58
CA LEU A 73 -1.04 -20.82 -31.87
C LEU A 73 -1.61 -20.41 -33.23
N LYS A 74 -2.44 -19.41 -33.21
CA LYS A 74 -3.04 -18.83 -34.42
C LYS A 74 -2.79 -17.33 -34.46
N LYS A 75 -2.49 -16.83 -35.63
CA LYS A 75 -2.49 -15.39 -35.89
C LYS A 75 -3.93 -14.89 -35.72
N HIS A 76 -4.12 -13.89 -34.87
CA HIS A 76 -5.44 -13.31 -34.63
C HIS A 76 -5.62 -12.06 -35.46
N ASP A 77 -6.72 -12.00 -36.20
CA ASP A 77 -7.19 -10.77 -36.84
C ASP A 77 -8.29 -10.15 -35.99
N PHE A 78 -7.94 -9.14 -35.23
CA PHE A 78 -8.88 -8.39 -34.39
C PHE A 78 -9.50 -7.18 -35.11
N THR A 79 -9.19 -6.95 -36.38
CA THR A 79 -9.73 -5.79 -37.13
C THR A 79 -11.25 -5.89 -37.33
N LYS A 80 -11.76 -7.11 -37.39
CA LYS A 80 -13.18 -7.42 -37.54
C LYS A 80 -13.90 -7.71 -36.23
N ASP A 81 -13.22 -7.60 -35.09
CA ASP A 81 -13.80 -7.86 -33.76
C ASP A 81 -14.73 -6.71 -33.36
N THR A 82 -16.02 -6.92 -33.44
CA THR A 82 -17.06 -5.97 -33.05
C THR A 82 -17.55 -6.16 -31.61
N THR A 83 -16.95 -7.11 -30.89
CA THR A 83 -17.34 -7.41 -29.50
C THR A 83 -17.07 -6.21 -28.59
N LYS A 84 -18.11 -5.79 -27.88
CA LYS A 84 -17.99 -4.73 -26.86
C LYS A 84 -17.49 -5.35 -25.56
N TYR A 85 -16.20 -5.25 -25.32
CA TYR A 85 -15.62 -5.67 -24.06
C TYR A 85 -15.80 -4.59 -23.00
N TYR A 86 -15.92 -5.04 -21.74
CA TYR A 86 -15.93 -4.12 -20.60
C TYR A 86 -14.69 -3.22 -20.62
N ARG A 87 -14.93 -1.94 -20.42
CA ARG A 87 -13.87 -0.94 -20.17
C ARG A 87 -14.22 -0.17 -18.91
N PRO A 88 -13.25 0.00 -18.00
CA PRO A 88 -13.48 0.83 -16.83
C PRO A 88 -13.97 2.22 -17.22
N THR A 89 -15.04 2.66 -16.61
CA THR A 89 -15.64 3.97 -16.88
C THR A 89 -15.18 5.02 -15.89
N TYR A 90 -15.36 6.28 -16.25
CA TYR A 90 -15.12 7.44 -15.40
C TYR A 90 -16.44 8.14 -15.03
N THR A 91 -17.54 7.39 -14.95
CA THR A 91 -18.89 7.91 -14.68
C THR A 91 -18.95 8.74 -13.39
N ALA A 92 -18.27 8.31 -12.32
CA ALA A 92 -18.17 9.07 -11.08
C ALA A 92 -17.68 10.53 -11.30
N ASN A 93 -16.81 10.76 -12.28
CA ASN A 93 -16.29 12.09 -12.55
C ASN A 93 -17.34 13.02 -13.20
N HIS A 94 -18.38 12.43 -13.83
CA HIS A 94 -19.51 13.17 -14.37
C HIS A 94 -20.59 13.41 -13.32
N GLU A 95 -20.75 12.50 -12.38
CA GLU A 95 -21.69 12.64 -11.25
C GLU A 95 -21.23 13.67 -10.24
N TYR A 96 -19.93 13.68 -9.91
CA TYR A 96 -19.34 14.56 -8.92
C TYR A 96 -18.51 15.67 -9.57
N THR A 97 -19.18 16.54 -10.31
CA THR A 97 -18.55 17.62 -11.11
C THR A 97 -17.81 18.67 -10.28
N MET A 98 -18.05 18.71 -8.95
CA MET A 98 -17.34 19.60 -8.02
C MET A 98 -15.88 19.20 -7.80
N VAL A 99 -15.49 17.96 -8.15
CA VAL A 99 -14.10 17.50 -8.06
C VAL A 99 -13.41 17.71 -9.39
N LYS A 100 -12.28 18.41 -9.40
CA LYS A 100 -11.52 18.74 -10.61
C LYS A 100 -10.08 18.31 -10.46
N LYS A 101 -9.49 17.80 -11.53
CA LYS A 101 -8.04 17.64 -11.64
C LYS A 101 -7.42 19.00 -11.87
N ALA A 102 -6.62 19.49 -10.90
CA ALA A 102 -5.84 20.72 -11.05
C ALA A 102 -4.66 20.48 -11.98
N TRP A 103 -3.94 19.38 -11.77
CA TRP A 103 -2.83 18.95 -12.62
C TRP A 103 -2.57 17.44 -12.45
N VAL A 104 -1.83 16.88 -13.41
CA VAL A 104 -1.32 15.52 -13.37
C VAL A 104 0.15 15.56 -13.80
N PHE A 105 1.01 14.98 -12.98
CA PHE A 105 2.36 14.60 -13.36
C PHE A 105 2.34 13.11 -13.73
N GLN A 106 2.77 12.78 -14.96
CA GLN A 106 2.84 11.40 -15.45
C GLN A 106 4.29 10.97 -15.57
N ASP A 107 4.65 9.91 -14.87
CA ASP A 107 5.93 9.23 -15.00
C ASP A 107 5.83 8.03 -15.95
N ASN A 108 6.94 7.63 -16.54
CA ASN A 108 7.04 6.43 -17.37
C ASN A 108 7.22 5.15 -16.54
N SER A 109 7.42 5.28 -15.22
CA SER A 109 7.53 4.19 -14.25
C SER A 109 6.44 4.26 -13.22
N ASP A 110 6.15 3.13 -12.60
CA ASP A 110 5.19 3.05 -11.52
C ASP A 110 5.63 3.83 -10.27
N ILE A 111 4.65 4.45 -9.61
CA ILE A 111 4.81 5.10 -8.32
C ILE A 111 4.20 4.19 -7.25
N GLY A 112 5.02 3.28 -6.71
CA GLY A 112 4.62 2.34 -5.66
C GLY A 112 4.64 2.94 -4.25
N SER A 113 5.05 4.20 -4.12
CA SER A 113 5.18 4.92 -2.86
C SER A 113 4.14 6.03 -2.72
N GLY A 114 4.07 6.61 -1.53
CA GLY A 114 3.33 7.85 -1.30
C GLY A 114 4.12 9.09 -1.67
N THR A 115 3.52 10.24 -1.36
CA THR A 115 4.15 11.56 -1.50
C THR A 115 4.29 12.24 -0.13
N ALA A 116 5.23 13.18 -0.05
CA ALA A 116 5.37 14.10 1.07
C ALA A 116 5.13 15.53 0.58
N PHE A 117 4.59 16.38 1.45
CA PHE A 117 4.27 17.78 1.13
C PHE A 117 4.80 18.73 2.19
N LYS A 118 5.46 19.79 1.76
CA LYS A 118 5.88 20.92 2.60
C LYS A 118 6.24 22.11 1.73
N ASN A 119 5.93 23.33 2.19
CA ASN A 119 6.37 24.58 1.55
C ASN A 119 6.06 24.65 0.05
N ASN A 120 4.85 24.31 -0.36
CA ASN A 120 4.39 24.24 -1.75
C ASN A 120 5.18 23.25 -2.64
N MET A 121 5.90 22.30 -2.05
CA MET A 121 6.57 21.24 -2.77
C MET A 121 5.96 19.89 -2.43
N VAL A 122 5.67 19.10 -3.47
CA VAL A 122 5.28 17.70 -3.38
C VAL A 122 6.48 16.86 -3.80
N VAL A 123 6.95 15.99 -2.90
CA VAL A 123 8.02 15.05 -3.24
C VAL A 123 7.42 13.69 -3.52
N ALA A 124 7.71 13.14 -4.68
CA ALA A 124 7.32 11.81 -5.13
C ALA A 124 8.54 11.01 -5.57
N SER A 125 8.43 9.69 -5.58
CA SER A 125 9.48 8.79 -6.06
C SER A 125 8.89 7.59 -6.80
N ASN A 126 9.69 6.96 -7.66
CA ASN A 126 9.25 5.86 -8.50
C ASN A 126 10.13 4.61 -8.38
N THR A 127 9.69 3.49 -8.96
CA THR A 127 10.41 2.22 -8.94
C THR A 127 11.58 2.16 -9.93
N ASN A 128 11.83 3.21 -10.72
CA ASN A 128 13.09 3.37 -11.41
C ASN A 128 14.15 4.13 -10.59
N GLY A 129 13.84 4.48 -9.33
CA GLY A 129 14.76 5.18 -8.44
C GLY A 129 14.85 6.69 -8.68
N MET A 130 13.89 7.27 -9.39
CA MET A 130 13.79 8.72 -9.52
C MET A 130 13.04 9.32 -8.35
N VAL A 131 13.52 10.46 -7.88
CA VAL A 131 12.88 11.32 -6.90
C VAL A 131 12.60 12.65 -7.56
N TYR A 132 11.38 13.16 -7.41
CA TYR A 132 10.95 14.43 -7.97
C TYR A 132 10.45 15.36 -6.90
N ALA A 133 10.83 16.63 -6.92
CA ALA A 133 10.07 17.67 -6.29
C ALA A 133 9.22 18.39 -7.33
N LEU A 134 7.92 18.44 -7.08
CA LEU A 134 6.94 19.09 -7.93
C LEU A 134 6.41 20.33 -7.24
N ASN A 135 6.14 21.39 -8.01
CA ASN A 135 5.41 22.54 -7.51
C ASN A 135 3.96 22.16 -7.23
N GLN A 136 3.49 22.33 -6.01
CA GLN A 136 2.17 21.89 -5.56
C GLN A 136 1.02 22.54 -6.37
N ARG A 137 1.16 23.79 -6.82
CA ARG A 137 0.09 24.50 -7.55
C ARG A 137 0.01 24.11 -9.03
N THR A 138 1.12 23.71 -9.63
CA THR A 138 1.22 23.52 -11.10
C THR A 138 1.59 22.11 -11.52
N GLY A 139 2.05 21.25 -10.62
CA GLY A 139 2.59 19.93 -10.92
C GLY A 139 3.91 19.95 -11.69
N LYS A 140 4.49 21.12 -11.98
CA LYS A 140 5.76 21.23 -12.70
C LYS A 140 6.93 20.77 -11.83
N LYS A 141 7.84 20.01 -12.44
CA LYS A 141 9.07 19.54 -11.79
C LYS A 141 9.97 20.72 -11.44
N ILE A 142 10.43 20.77 -10.18
CA ILE A 142 11.39 21.76 -9.66
C ILE A 142 12.80 21.21 -9.76
N TRP A 143 13.00 19.99 -9.26
CA TRP A 143 14.25 19.24 -9.33
C TRP A 143 14.00 17.74 -9.39
N GLU A 144 15.01 16.99 -9.75
CA GLU A 144 15.02 15.54 -9.68
C GLU A 144 16.34 15.02 -9.12
N TYR A 145 16.29 13.82 -8.55
CA TYR A 145 17.45 13.08 -8.06
C TYR A 145 17.32 11.61 -8.44
N LYS A 146 18.42 10.96 -8.82
CA LYS A 146 18.46 9.55 -9.19
C LYS A 146 19.22 8.73 -8.17
N THR A 147 18.57 7.72 -7.59
CA THR A 147 19.19 6.66 -6.80
C THR A 147 19.64 5.51 -7.71
N ALA A 148 20.49 4.61 -7.19
CA ALA A 148 20.93 3.44 -7.97
C ALA A 148 19.93 2.26 -7.91
N GLY A 149 18.92 2.33 -7.04
CA GLY A 149 17.90 1.28 -6.85
C GLY A 149 16.48 1.78 -6.96
N LYS A 150 15.53 0.85 -6.84
CA LYS A 150 14.09 1.14 -6.81
C LYS A 150 13.70 1.83 -5.50
N ILE A 151 12.66 2.65 -5.54
CA ILE A 151 12.10 3.29 -4.35
C ILE A 151 10.66 2.83 -4.16
N TYR A 152 10.41 2.13 -3.06
CA TYR A 152 9.07 1.72 -2.60
C TYR A 152 8.62 2.49 -1.36
N ALA A 153 9.57 3.06 -0.65
CA ALA A 153 9.31 3.85 0.55
C ALA A 153 8.73 5.22 0.20
N THR A 154 7.74 5.64 0.98
CA THR A 154 7.23 7.02 0.91
C THR A 154 8.31 7.97 1.44
N PRO A 155 8.65 9.04 0.69
CA PRO A 155 9.52 10.10 1.19
C PRO A 155 9.00 10.71 2.47
N VAL A 156 9.88 11.16 3.37
CA VAL A 156 9.47 11.93 4.54
C VAL A 156 10.25 13.25 4.59
N ILE A 157 9.53 14.35 4.85
CA ILE A 157 10.13 15.69 4.86
C ILE A 157 10.32 16.18 6.29
N SER A 158 11.54 16.58 6.61
CA SER A 158 11.88 17.41 7.77
C SER A 158 11.86 18.91 7.42
N ILE A 159 12.46 19.76 8.26
CA ILE A 159 12.42 21.23 8.10
C ILE A 159 12.88 21.65 6.70
N ASN A 160 14.10 21.25 6.29
CA ASN A 160 14.71 21.63 5.01
C ASN A 160 15.18 20.43 4.17
N ASN A 161 14.89 19.21 4.61
CA ASN A 161 15.44 18.00 4.02
C ASN A 161 14.31 17.01 3.71
N VAL A 162 14.57 16.12 2.77
CA VAL A 162 13.72 14.97 2.47
C VAL A 162 14.56 13.68 2.56
N LEU A 163 14.04 12.70 3.26
CA LEU A 163 14.64 11.37 3.38
C LEU A 163 14.03 10.44 2.36
N ILE A 164 14.90 9.69 1.70
CA ILE A 164 14.57 8.67 0.70
C ILE A 164 15.24 7.37 1.10
N ALA A 165 14.47 6.29 1.14
CA ALA A 165 15.00 4.94 1.34
C ALA A 165 14.91 4.15 0.02
N SER A 166 15.98 3.46 -0.35
CA SER A 166 16.12 2.84 -1.65
C SER A 166 16.58 1.38 -1.56
N THR A 167 16.26 0.60 -2.57
CA THR A 167 16.69 -0.80 -2.67
C THR A 167 18.15 -0.97 -3.09
N ASP A 168 18.88 0.12 -3.32
CA ASP A 168 20.34 0.12 -3.45
C ASP A 168 21.08 0.07 -2.11
N ASN A 169 20.35 -0.18 -1.03
CA ASN A 169 20.81 -0.28 0.34
C ASN A 169 21.11 1.08 1.00
N ASN A 170 20.70 2.20 0.41
CA ASN A 170 21.00 3.52 0.96
C ASN A 170 19.76 4.24 1.49
N ILE A 171 19.99 4.99 2.56
CA ILE A 171 19.14 6.08 3.00
C ILE A 171 19.80 7.36 2.51
N TYR A 172 19.05 8.19 1.76
CA TYR A 172 19.53 9.48 1.28
C TYR A 172 18.81 10.60 2.01
N ASN A 173 19.57 11.59 2.46
CA ASN A 173 19.03 12.87 2.90
C ASN A 173 19.35 13.92 1.83
N LEU A 174 18.29 14.47 1.22
CA LEU A 174 18.40 15.48 0.18
C LEU A 174 17.89 16.81 0.71
N HIS A 175 18.52 17.91 0.28
CA HIS A 175 18.04 19.25 0.59
C HIS A 175 16.72 19.53 -0.14
N LEU A 176 15.65 19.88 0.58
CA LEU A 176 14.28 19.97 0.06
C LEU A 176 14.13 20.93 -1.13
N LYS A 177 14.80 22.09 -1.12
CA LYS A 177 14.66 23.10 -2.19
C LYS A 177 15.47 22.78 -3.45
N THR A 178 16.56 22.02 -3.34
CA THR A 178 17.52 21.86 -4.43
C THR A 178 17.73 20.43 -4.91
N GLY A 179 17.28 19.43 -4.16
CA GLY A 179 17.54 18.02 -4.41
C GLY A 179 18.99 17.58 -4.20
N LYS A 180 19.89 18.47 -3.77
CA LYS A 180 21.28 18.12 -3.50
C LYS A 180 21.39 17.19 -2.30
N LYS A 181 22.23 16.14 -2.41
CA LYS A 181 22.52 15.21 -1.34
C LYS A 181 23.21 15.93 -0.19
N VAL A 182 22.68 15.76 1.04
CA VAL A 182 23.26 16.28 2.29
C VAL A 182 24.11 15.19 2.93
N TRP A 183 23.55 14.00 3.11
CA TRP A 183 24.25 12.82 3.59
C TRP A 183 23.57 11.55 3.06
N GLU A 184 24.26 10.43 3.16
CA GLU A 184 23.73 9.10 2.92
C GLU A 184 24.25 8.12 3.96
N TYR A 185 23.47 7.07 4.21
CA TYR A 185 23.88 5.94 5.05
C TYR A 185 23.60 4.63 4.32
N LYS A 186 24.59 3.73 4.33
CA LYS A 186 24.51 2.43 3.65
C LYS A 186 24.20 1.31 4.64
N THR A 187 23.14 0.57 4.39
CA THR A 187 22.78 -0.68 5.07
C THR A 187 23.35 -1.89 4.34
N SER A 188 23.27 -3.08 4.95
CA SER A 188 23.78 -4.30 4.31
C SER A 188 22.82 -4.93 3.31
N LYS A 189 21.52 -4.57 3.34
CA LYS A 189 20.46 -5.06 2.43
C LYS A 189 19.49 -3.95 2.05
N PRO A 190 18.65 -4.17 1.01
CA PRO A 190 17.65 -3.21 0.54
C PRO A 190 16.76 -2.63 1.61
N ILE A 191 16.33 -1.37 1.42
CA ILE A 191 15.37 -0.70 2.28
C ILE A 191 14.09 -0.47 1.48
N VAL A 192 12.99 -1.01 1.99
CA VAL A 192 11.65 -0.86 1.41
C VAL A 192 10.65 -0.24 2.38
N ALA A 193 11.01 -0.19 3.67
CA ALA A 193 10.20 0.42 4.71
C ALA A 193 10.20 1.95 4.62
N ASN A 194 9.08 2.55 5.01
CA ASN A 194 8.97 4.00 5.11
C ASN A 194 9.74 4.50 6.36
N PRO A 195 10.59 5.52 6.24
CA PRO A 195 11.13 6.19 7.40
C PRO A 195 10.05 7.03 8.11
N ILE A 196 10.28 7.31 9.39
CA ILE A 196 9.58 8.37 10.12
C ILE A 196 10.59 9.31 10.77
N ILE A 197 10.14 10.52 11.09
CA ILE A 197 10.96 11.53 11.78
C ILE A 197 10.18 12.02 13.00
N GLU A 198 10.81 11.91 14.16
CA GLU A 198 10.32 12.48 15.41
C GLU A 198 11.47 13.14 16.17
N ASN A 199 11.27 14.33 16.67
CA ASN A 199 12.25 15.04 17.50
C ASN A 199 13.68 15.06 16.91
N LYS A 200 13.81 15.34 15.59
CA LYS A 200 15.08 15.32 14.84
C LYS A 200 15.73 13.93 14.68
N THR A 201 15.06 12.87 15.11
CA THR A 201 15.52 11.50 14.94
C THR A 201 14.76 10.83 13.79
N VAL A 202 15.50 10.17 12.92
CA VAL A 202 14.98 9.31 11.86
C VAL A 202 14.90 7.89 12.37
N PHE A 203 13.77 7.24 12.21
CA PHE A 203 13.58 5.82 12.54
C PHE A 203 13.21 5.04 11.29
N ILE A 204 13.90 3.92 11.05
CA ILE A 204 13.69 3.10 9.85
C ILE A 204 14.11 1.64 10.07
N GLY A 205 13.28 0.73 9.57
CA GLY A 205 13.63 -0.68 9.44
C GLY A 205 14.16 -1.00 8.04
N SER A 206 14.92 -2.07 7.90
CA SER A 206 15.47 -2.52 6.63
C SER A 206 15.35 -4.03 6.42
N SER A 207 15.80 -4.51 5.27
CA SER A 207 15.74 -5.95 4.95
C SER A 207 16.90 -6.75 5.56
N ASP A 208 17.84 -6.10 6.26
CA ASP A 208 18.98 -6.74 6.89
C ASP A 208 18.73 -7.25 8.32
N GLY A 209 17.48 -7.15 8.80
CA GLY A 209 17.13 -7.58 10.16
C GLY A 209 17.39 -6.53 11.22
N HIS A 210 17.59 -5.28 10.81
CA HIS A 210 17.87 -4.16 11.70
C HIS A 210 16.74 -3.12 11.68
N PHE A 211 16.59 -2.45 12.81
CA PHE A 211 15.80 -1.23 12.96
C PHE A 211 16.69 -0.16 13.61
N ARG A 212 16.79 1.02 12.98
CA ARG A 212 17.83 2.02 13.32
C ARG A 212 17.26 3.39 13.59
N ALA A 213 17.96 4.14 14.42
CA ALA A 213 17.74 5.56 14.64
C ALA A 213 18.96 6.38 14.21
N PHE A 214 18.72 7.51 13.54
CA PHE A 214 19.77 8.42 13.07
C PHE A 214 19.44 9.85 13.44
N ASP A 215 20.47 10.65 13.69
CA ASP A 215 20.33 12.11 13.71
C ASP A 215 20.08 12.61 12.28
N ILE A 216 18.99 13.36 12.09
CA ILE A 216 18.60 13.84 10.75
C ILE A 216 19.56 14.87 10.19
N SER A 217 20.29 15.61 11.03
CA SER A 217 21.16 16.69 10.59
C SER A 217 22.43 16.21 9.89
N ASN A 218 22.97 15.08 10.36
CA ASN A 218 24.28 14.57 9.92
C ASN A 218 24.30 13.09 9.52
N GLY A 219 23.21 12.35 9.76
CA GLY A 219 23.09 10.91 9.44
C GLY A 219 23.87 10.01 10.40
N GLN A 220 24.33 10.52 11.55
CA GLN A 220 24.98 9.69 12.55
C GLN A 220 23.99 8.69 13.16
N LEU A 221 24.44 7.44 13.28
CA LEU A 221 23.69 6.37 13.94
C LEU A 221 23.61 6.66 15.45
N ILE A 222 22.39 6.74 15.99
CA ILE A 222 22.14 6.91 17.43
C ILE A 222 22.09 5.55 18.10
N TRP A 223 21.31 4.63 17.55
CA TRP A 223 21.24 3.25 17.99
C TRP A 223 20.85 2.31 16.85
N ASP A 224 21.18 1.02 17.00
CA ASP A 224 20.88 -0.06 16.07
C ASP A 224 20.34 -1.26 16.84
N TYR A 225 19.10 -1.65 16.54
CA TYR A 225 18.51 -2.89 17.02
C TYR A 225 18.64 -3.94 15.91
N ASP A 226 19.49 -4.96 16.12
CA ASP A 226 19.94 -5.95 15.12
C ASP A 226 19.19 -7.28 15.15
N SER A 227 18.15 -7.39 15.97
CA SER A 227 17.44 -8.65 16.25
C SER A 227 16.02 -8.68 15.69
N VAL A 228 15.76 -7.99 14.56
CA VAL A 228 14.48 -8.09 13.85
C VAL A 228 14.45 -9.39 13.05
N LYS A 229 13.51 -10.28 13.35
CA LYS A 229 13.30 -11.48 12.56
C LYS A 229 12.62 -11.12 11.24
N GLY A 230 13.22 -11.51 10.11
CA GLY A 230 12.75 -11.14 8.78
C GLY A 230 13.05 -9.68 8.45
N PHE A 231 12.22 -9.06 7.63
CA PHE A 231 12.43 -7.70 7.16
C PHE A 231 11.20 -6.82 7.39
N VAL A 232 11.43 -5.51 7.55
CA VAL A 232 10.39 -4.49 7.73
C VAL A 232 10.03 -3.89 6.38
N VAL A 233 8.73 -3.70 6.10
CA VAL A 233 8.24 -3.18 4.81
C VAL A 233 7.31 -1.98 4.93
N THR A 234 6.71 -1.74 6.10
CA THR A 234 5.72 -0.69 6.29
C THR A 234 6.25 0.47 7.11
N LYS A 235 5.43 1.49 7.23
CA LYS A 235 5.71 2.66 8.07
C LYS A 235 5.59 2.28 9.54
N PRO A 236 6.64 2.49 10.37
CA PRO A 236 6.51 2.34 11.81
C PRO A 236 5.62 3.43 12.40
N LEU A 237 5.06 3.16 13.56
CA LEU A 237 4.32 4.14 14.36
C LEU A 237 5.18 4.58 15.54
N PHE A 238 5.30 5.89 15.73
CA PHE A 238 5.81 6.47 16.97
C PHE A 238 4.61 6.88 17.86
N TYR A 239 4.58 6.41 19.09
CA TYR A 239 3.56 6.77 20.06
C TYR A 239 4.10 6.58 21.50
N ASN A 240 3.93 7.58 22.38
CA ASN A 240 4.37 7.55 23.78
C ASN A 240 5.83 7.04 23.94
N ASN A 241 6.76 7.66 23.20
CA ASN A 241 8.19 7.30 23.20
C ASN A 241 8.49 5.84 22.84
N LYS A 242 7.59 5.17 22.13
CA LYS A 242 7.77 3.82 21.59
C LYS A 242 7.60 3.79 20.09
N LEU A 243 8.25 2.81 19.48
CA LEU A 243 8.18 2.51 18.06
C LEU A 243 7.51 1.17 17.86
N PHE A 244 6.41 1.15 17.10
CA PHE A 244 5.66 -0.06 16.80
C PHE A 244 5.77 -0.39 15.32
N PHE A 245 6.18 -1.61 14.98
CA PHE A 245 6.29 -2.08 13.60
C PHE A 245 6.20 -3.60 13.52
N GLY A 246 5.69 -4.09 12.40
CA GLY A 246 5.67 -5.52 12.11
C GLY A 246 6.80 -5.93 11.17
N SER A 247 7.11 -7.22 11.16
CA SER A 247 8.11 -7.81 10.27
C SER A 247 7.63 -9.08 9.59
N TRP A 248 8.27 -9.46 8.50
CA TRP A 248 8.04 -10.75 7.81
C TRP A 248 8.58 -11.97 8.58
N GLY A 249 9.11 -11.76 9.77
CA GLY A 249 9.47 -12.81 10.73
C GLY A 249 8.34 -13.22 11.67
N THR A 250 7.10 -12.88 11.34
CA THR A 250 5.88 -13.15 12.13
C THR A 250 5.73 -12.35 13.43
N GLU A 251 6.60 -11.39 13.68
CA GLU A 251 6.61 -10.62 14.93
C GLU A 251 6.16 -9.15 14.73
N LEU A 252 5.45 -8.66 15.74
CA LEU A 252 5.20 -7.24 16.00
C LEU A 252 6.12 -6.80 17.14
N TYR A 253 6.78 -5.67 16.97
CA TYR A 253 7.76 -5.12 17.90
C TYR A 253 7.26 -3.84 18.52
N ALA A 254 7.58 -3.64 19.79
CA ALA A 254 7.62 -2.35 20.45
C ALA A 254 9.03 -2.09 20.97
N LEU A 255 9.69 -1.04 20.49
CA LEU A 255 11.00 -0.60 20.96
C LEU A 255 10.86 0.73 21.69
N ASP A 256 11.67 0.96 22.70
CA ASP A 256 11.87 2.28 23.28
C ASP A 256 12.57 3.18 22.25
N ALA A 257 11.99 4.32 21.95
CA ALA A 257 12.47 5.18 20.85
C ALA A 257 13.79 5.88 21.16
N ALA A 258 14.10 6.11 22.43
CA ALA A 258 15.35 6.77 22.83
C ALA A 258 16.56 5.83 22.78
N THR A 259 16.35 4.55 23.10
CA THR A 259 17.45 3.59 23.31
C THR A 259 17.47 2.44 22.30
N GLY A 260 16.40 2.22 21.54
CA GLY A 260 16.24 1.07 20.65
C GLY A 260 16.03 -0.26 21.38
N LYS A 261 15.96 -0.27 22.71
CA LYS A 261 15.74 -1.51 23.48
C LYS A 261 14.32 -2.04 23.28
N PRO A 262 14.15 -3.38 23.16
CA PRO A 262 12.82 -3.96 23.04
C PRO A 262 12.05 -3.79 24.37
N VAL A 263 10.81 -3.28 24.26
CA VAL A 263 9.85 -3.19 25.36
C VAL A 263 9.06 -4.48 25.43
N TRP A 264 8.48 -4.88 24.29
CA TRP A 264 7.80 -6.15 24.14
C TRP A 264 7.78 -6.60 22.66
N LYS A 265 7.46 -7.87 22.45
CA LYS A 265 7.23 -8.48 21.16
C LYS A 265 5.95 -9.32 21.21
N TRP A 266 5.28 -9.42 20.08
CA TRP A 266 4.09 -10.27 19.96
C TRP A 266 4.12 -11.06 18.65
N ASN A 267 3.55 -12.26 18.70
CA ASN A 267 3.33 -13.14 17.57
C ASN A 267 1.90 -13.68 17.64
N ASN A 268 1.24 -13.86 16.50
CA ASN A 268 -0.15 -14.37 16.44
C ASN A 268 -0.29 -15.88 16.67
N GLY A 269 0.78 -16.57 17.03
CA GLY A 269 0.82 -18.01 17.24
C GLY A 269 1.00 -18.84 15.96
N SER A 270 1.06 -18.20 14.80
CA SER A 270 1.25 -18.89 13.52
C SER A 270 2.71 -18.84 13.07
N ALA A 271 3.23 -20.01 12.65
CA ALA A 271 4.51 -20.09 11.93
C ALA A 271 4.40 -19.68 10.45
N ASN A 272 3.17 -19.49 9.94
CA ASN A 272 2.95 -19.10 8.56
C ASN A 272 3.28 -17.62 8.36
N ARG A 273 4.37 -17.35 7.64
CA ARG A 273 4.82 -15.99 7.32
C ARG A 273 3.79 -15.16 6.55
N MET A 274 2.87 -15.79 5.82
CA MET A 274 1.79 -15.08 5.12
C MET A 274 0.84 -14.34 6.08
N PHE A 275 0.83 -14.69 7.36
CA PHE A 275 0.06 -14.02 8.40
C PHE A 275 0.88 -13.04 9.24
N SER A 276 2.09 -12.73 8.79
CA SER A 276 2.97 -11.78 9.47
C SER A 276 2.36 -10.38 9.55
N PRO A 277 2.55 -9.64 10.64
CA PRO A 277 2.12 -8.26 10.76
C PRO A 277 2.95 -7.27 9.93
N ALA A 278 3.76 -7.76 9.00
CA ALA A 278 4.66 -6.96 8.18
C ALA A 278 3.97 -5.88 7.34
N ALA A 279 2.75 -6.16 6.86
CA ALA A 279 1.97 -5.22 6.04
C ALA A 279 1.04 -4.32 6.88
N CYS A 280 1.08 -4.40 8.20
CA CYS A 280 0.22 -3.60 9.08
C CYS A 280 0.55 -2.12 9.01
N TYR A 281 -0.49 -1.28 9.05
CA TYR A 281 -0.38 0.14 9.35
C TYR A 281 -0.87 0.39 10.78
N PRO A 282 0.00 0.32 11.78
CA PRO A 282 -0.40 0.47 13.17
C PRO A 282 -0.89 1.89 13.45
N VAL A 283 -1.93 2.01 14.27
CA VAL A 283 -2.41 3.28 14.80
C VAL A 283 -2.61 3.15 16.31
N ALA A 284 -2.38 4.23 17.08
CA ALA A 284 -2.48 4.18 18.53
C ALA A 284 -3.15 5.42 19.12
N THR A 285 -3.93 5.21 20.17
CA THR A 285 -4.53 6.26 20.98
C THR A 285 -4.88 5.75 22.37
N ALA A 286 -4.88 6.61 23.37
CA ALA A 286 -5.30 6.32 24.74
C ALA A 286 -4.67 5.02 25.32
N GLY A 287 -3.36 4.80 25.07
CA GLY A 287 -2.65 3.62 25.52
C GLY A 287 -2.96 2.34 24.76
N ARG A 288 -3.71 2.40 23.65
CA ARG A 288 -4.11 1.25 22.84
C ARG A 288 -3.47 1.30 21.44
N LEU A 289 -2.90 0.19 21.02
CA LEU A 289 -2.34 -0.01 19.67
C LEU A 289 -3.28 -0.93 18.88
N PHE A 290 -3.68 -0.50 17.69
CA PHE A 290 -4.55 -1.23 16.78
C PHE A 290 -3.77 -1.68 15.55
N ILE A 291 -3.89 -2.95 15.19
CA ILE A 291 -3.38 -3.49 13.92
C ILE A 291 -4.42 -4.40 13.27
N VAL A 292 -4.31 -4.56 11.96
CA VAL A 292 -4.88 -5.68 11.21
C VAL A 292 -3.76 -6.36 10.44
N ALA A 293 -3.58 -7.66 10.66
CA ALA A 293 -2.64 -8.48 9.92
C ALA A 293 -3.36 -9.25 8.78
N PRO A 294 -2.62 -9.87 7.83
CA PRO A 294 -3.22 -10.66 6.75
C PRO A 294 -4.07 -11.85 7.21
N ASP A 295 -4.01 -12.22 8.48
CA ASP A 295 -4.91 -13.18 9.12
C ASP A 295 -6.35 -12.65 9.31
N ARG A 296 -6.59 -11.36 8.98
CA ARG A 296 -7.88 -10.65 9.04
C ARG A 296 -8.42 -10.44 10.45
N TYR A 297 -7.60 -10.64 11.45
CA TYR A 297 -7.94 -10.25 12.82
C TYR A 297 -7.55 -8.80 13.05
N MET A 298 -8.47 -8.00 13.58
CA MET A 298 -8.09 -6.78 14.27
C MET A 298 -7.65 -7.16 15.68
N THR A 299 -6.47 -6.72 16.04
CA THR A 299 -5.87 -6.96 17.35
C THR A 299 -5.56 -5.63 18.01
N VAL A 300 -5.95 -5.50 19.25
CA VAL A 300 -5.71 -4.30 20.07
C VAL A 300 -4.88 -4.68 21.27
N PHE A 301 -3.82 -3.91 21.47
CA PHE A 301 -2.85 -4.13 22.53
C PHE A 301 -2.82 -2.94 23.49
N ASP A 302 -2.46 -3.21 24.72
CA ASP A 302 -1.94 -2.23 25.64
C ASP A 302 -0.53 -1.81 25.15
N THR A 303 -0.28 -0.51 24.95
CA THR A 303 0.96 -0.01 24.36
C THR A 303 2.19 -0.19 25.25
N GLU A 304 1.99 -0.27 26.59
CA GLU A 304 3.07 -0.40 27.56
C GLU A 304 3.53 -1.85 27.71
N THR A 305 2.58 -2.78 27.76
CA THR A 305 2.84 -4.18 28.13
C THR A 305 2.80 -5.15 26.95
N GLY A 306 2.19 -4.77 25.82
CA GLY A 306 1.94 -5.68 24.69
C GLY A 306 0.84 -6.71 24.97
N ARG A 307 0.14 -6.60 26.12
CA ARG A 307 -1.00 -7.46 26.43
C ARG A 307 -2.13 -7.20 25.43
N VAL A 308 -2.65 -8.28 24.84
CA VAL A 308 -3.82 -8.20 23.96
C VAL A 308 -5.04 -7.82 24.81
N ILE A 309 -5.64 -6.67 24.50
CA ILE A 309 -6.90 -6.23 25.12
C ILE A 309 -8.04 -7.02 24.49
N TRP A 310 -8.09 -7.05 23.15
CA TRP A 310 -8.98 -7.94 22.40
C TRP A 310 -8.40 -8.27 21.03
N ARG A 311 -8.84 -9.40 20.46
CA ARG A 311 -8.48 -9.84 19.11
C ARG A 311 -9.70 -10.48 18.47
N LYS A 312 -10.20 -9.90 17.38
CA LYS A 312 -11.46 -10.32 16.77
C LYS A 312 -11.38 -10.34 15.24
N GLN A 313 -11.97 -11.35 14.65
CA GLN A 313 -12.32 -11.43 13.25
C GLN A 313 -13.83 -11.30 13.11
N ASP A 314 -14.29 -10.50 12.17
CA ASP A 314 -15.69 -10.41 11.80
C ASP A 314 -15.89 -10.95 10.38
N PRO A 315 -16.53 -12.11 10.19
CA PRO A 315 -16.76 -12.68 8.87
C PRO A 315 -17.61 -11.79 7.95
N ALA A 316 -18.50 -10.97 8.53
CA ALA A 316 -19.34 -10.04 7.79
C ALA A 316 -18.59 -8.76 7.39
N ASN A 317 -17.47 -8.46 8.07
CA ASN A 317 -16.64 -7.26 7.82
C ASN A 317 -15.16 -7.67 7.77
N ARG A 318 -14.80 -8.39 6.72
CA ARG A 318 -13.42 -8.89 6.53
C ARG A 318 -12.44 -7.74 6.35
N VAL A 319 -11.91 -7.24 7.46
CA VAL A 319 -11.00 -6.09 7.48
C VAL A 319 -9.63 -6.41 6.85
N ARG A 320 -9.01 -5.36 6.32
CA ARG A 320 -7.68 -5.40 5.72
C ARG A 320 -6.72 -4.49 6.48
N GLU A 321 -5.45 -4.58 6.15
CA GLU A 321 -4.34 -3.88 6.79
C GLU A 321 -4.38 -2.35 6.60
N SER A 322 -5.28 -1.85 5.75
CA SER A 322 -5.49 -0.42 5.45
C SER A 322 -6.18 0.29 6.61
N LEU A 323 -5.43 0.66 7.62
CA LEU A 323 -5.98 1.43 8.73
C LEU A 323 -5.80 2.94 8.50
N GLY A 324 -6.66 3.68 9.15
CA GLY A 324 -6.57 5.11 9.41
C GLY A 324 -7.13 5.41 10.79
N MET A 325 -6.97 6.64 11.26
CA MET A 325 -7.52 7.07 12.54
C MET A 325 -8.17 8.43 12.41
N SER A 326 -9.30 8.65 13.10
CA SER A 326 -9.95 9.95 13.15
C SER A 326 -9.06 10.96 13.88
N LYS A 327 -9.14 12.22 13.46
CA LYS A 327 -8.32 13.30 14.03
C LYS A 327 -8.54 13.47 15.53
N ASP A 328 -9.77 13.23 16.02
CA ASP A 328 -10.09 13.25 17.45
C ASP A 328 -9.79 11.93 18.16
N SER A 329 -9.20 10.98 17.44
CA SER A 329 -8.79 9.67 17.94
C SER A 329 -9.95 8.81 18.53
N SER A 330 -11.19 9.12 18.18
CA SER A 330 -12.37 8.35 18.65
C SER A 330 -12.63 7.10 17.83
N LEU A 331 -12.16 7.06 16.55
CA LEU A 331 -12.40 5.97 15.62
C LEU A 331 -11.09 5.51 14.95
N VAL A 332 -10.98 4.19 14.77
CA VAL A 332 -10.06 3.58 13.83
C VAL A 332 -10.84 3.19 12.57
N TYR A 333 -10.41 3.67 11.42
CA TYR A 333 -10.97 3.30 10.12
C TYR A 333 -10.32 2.05 9.59
N ALA A 334 -11.13 1.10 9.12
CA ALA A 334 -10.65 -0.11 8.45
C ALA A 334 -11.42 -0.34 7.16
N LYS A 335 -10.69 -0.61 6.07
CA LYS A 335 -11.28 -1.01 4.79
C LYS A 335 -11.65 -2.49 4.86
N THR A 336 -12.83 -2.84 4.38
CA THR A 336 -13.25 -4.24 4.24
C THR A 336 -12.91 -4.78 2.85
N MET A 337 -12.78 -6.10 2.73
CA MET A 337 -12.55 -6.75 1.43
C MET A 337 -13.75 -6.60 0.47
N ASP A 338 -14.91 -6.21 0.98
CA ASP A 338 -16.13 -6.01 0.19
C ASP A 338 -16.30 -4.54 -0.23
N GLY A 339 -15.26 -3.72 0.00
CA GLY A 339 -15.15 -2.36 -0.52
C GLY A 339 -15.89 -1.29 0.28
N ASP A 340 -16.27 -1.60 1.53
CA ASP A 340 -16.75 -0.61 2.49
C ASP A 340 -15.62 -0.13 3.42
N VAL A 341 -15.85 0.95 4.13
CA VAL A 341 -15.01 1.37 5.26
C VAL A 341 -15.84 1.42 6.52
N ILE A 342 -15.32 0.85 7.59
CA ILE A 342 -15.94 0.85 8.92
C ILE A 342 -15.10 1.68 9.88
N GLY A 343 -15.79 2.39 10.78
CA GLY A 343 -15.21 3.09 11.92
C GLY A 343 -15.45 2.29 13.20
N ILE A 344 -14.37 1.95 13.88
CA ILE A 344 -14.35 1.13 15.08
C ILE A 344 -14.00 2.03 16.25
N SER A 345 -14.80 1.95 17.33
CA SER A 345 -14.56 2.72 18.55
C SER A 345 -13.20 2.38 19.15
N THR A 346 -12.45 3.42 19.53
CA THR A 346 -11.14 3.25 20.20
C THR A 346 -11.27 3.00 21.70
N ARG A 347 -12.48 3.16 22.27
CA ARG A 347 -12.70 3.20 23.72
C ARG A 347 -13.24 1.89 24.32
N THR A 348 -13.62 0.94 23.47
CA THR A 348 -14.28 -0.31 23.91
C THR A 348 -13.30 -1.47 24.02
N ASP A 349 -13.60 -2.41 24.93
CA ASP A 349 -12.81 -3.64 25.13
C ASP A 349 -13.29 -4.78 24.21
N THR A 350 -13.98 -4.43 23.14
CA THR A 350 -14.37 -5.32 22.03
C THR A 350 -14.50 -4.53 20.75
N MET A 351 -14.53 -5.20 19.62
CA MET A 351 -14.76 -4.58 18.31
C MET A 351 -16.19 -4.03 18.24
N GLN A 352 -16.33 -2.71 18.32
CA GLN A 352 -17.62 -2.02 18.19
C GLN A 352 -17.57 -1.10 16.95
N ILE A 353 -18.33 -1.46 15.94
CA ILE A 353 -18.51 -0.67 14.72
C ILE A 353 -19.56 0.40 15.01
N THR A 354 -19.16 1.66 14.97
CA THR A 354 -20.04 2.82 15.23
C THR A 354 -20.27 3.68 14.01
N TRP A 355 -19.50 3.43 12.92
CA TRP A 355 -19.51 4.24 11.72
C TRP A 355 -19.29 3.35 10.48
N ARG A 356 -19.96 3.67 9.38
CA ARG A 356 -19.78 2.96 8.11
C ARG A 356 -19.95 3.89 6.92
N ALA A 357 -18.99 3.85 6.02
CA ALA A 357 -19.11 4.40 4.67
C ALA A 357 -19.33 3.26 3.67
N LYS A 358 -20.49 3.23 3.04
CA LYS A 358 -20.82 2.29 1.95
C LYS A 358 -20.15 2.78 0.66
N ALA A 359 -18.85 2.57 0.55
CA ALA A 359 -18.08 3.05 -0.58
C ALA A 359 -18.37 2.25 -1.87
N GLY A 360 -18.78 0.98 -1.75
CA GLY A 360 -19.20 0.16 -2.88
C GLY A 360 -18.09 -0.04 -3.90
N LEU A 361 -16.85 -0.24 -3.45
CA LEU A 361 -15.67 -0.36 -4.31
C LEU A 361 -15.52 -1.76 -4.91
N GLY A 362 -16.29 -2.73 -4.43
CA GLY A 362 -16.13 -4.13 -4.81
C GLY A 362 -15.04 -4.84 -4.01
N TYR A 363 -14.41 -5.85 -4.60
CA TYR A 363 -13.38 -6.62 -3.91
C TYR A 363 -12.07 -5.82 -3.84
N GLU A 364 -11.63 -5.53 -2.62
CA GLU A 364 -10.48 -4.69 -2.30
C GLU A 364 -9.44 -5.45 -1.47
N ILE A 365 -8.18 -5.44 -1.88
CA ILE A 365 -7.09 -6.14 -1.18
C ILE A 365 -5.88 -5.26 -0.89
N ALA A 366 -5.74 -4.11 -1.52
CA ALA A 366 -4.56 -3.27 -1.33
C ALA A 366 -4.51 -2.64 0.07
N PRO A 367 -3.32 -2.64 0.71
CA PRO A 367 -3.14 -2.11 2.06
C PRO A 367 -2.87 -0.60 2.08
N THR A 368 -3.45 0.17 1.16
CA THR A 368 -3.28 1.63 1.15
C THR A 368 -4.04 2.26 2.30
N ALA A 369 -3.36 3.06 3.10
CA ALA A 369 -3.91 3.69 4.30
C ALA A 369 -5.07 4.67 3.98
N ILE A 370 -6.03 4.74 4.89
CA ILE A 370 -7.14 5.68 4.85
C ILE A 370 -6.66 7.00 5.49
N ALA A 371 -6.92 8.13 4.83
CA ALA A 371 -6.57 9.45 5.34
C ALA A 371 -7.81 10.19 5.80
N GLU A 372 -7.67 11.02 6.84
CA GLU A 372 -8.69 11.98 7.25
C GLU A 372 -8.11 13.40 7.31
N TYR A 373 -8.89 14.36 6.86
CA TYR A 373 -8.56 15.77 6.99
C TYR A 373 -9.83 16.62 7.03
N SER A 374 -9.94 17.54 7.97
CA SER A 374 -11.06 18.47 8.13
C SER A 374 -12.44 17.81 8.06
N GLY A 375 -12.62 16.67 8.73
CA GLY A 375 -13.90 15.96 8.79
C GLY A 375 -14.25 15.17 7.54
N VAL A 376 -13.32 14.99 6.62
CA VAL A 376 -13.47 14.17 5.41
C VAL A 376 -12.53 12.97 5.47
N VAL A 377 -13.09 11.78 5.29
CA VAL A 377 -12.36 10.51 5.22
C VAL A 377 -12.14 10.17 3.74
N TYR A 378 -10.89 10.04 3.32
CA TYR A 378 -10.49 9.72 1.96
C TYR A 378 -10.11 8.25 1.85
N ILE A 379 -10.83 7.53 0.99
CA ILE A 379 -10.78 6.09 0.85
C ILE A 379 -10.14 5.75 -0.51
N PRO A 380 -8.97 5.12 -0.54
CA PRO A 380 -8.34 4.65 -1.77
C PRO A 380 -8.94 3.35 -2.26
N SER A 381 -8.96 3.12 -3.59
CA SER A 381 -9.37 1.85 -4.19
C SER A 381 -8.28 1.20 -5.04
N ASP A 382 -8.46 -0.09 -5.33
CA ASP A 382 -7.60 -0.89 -6.19
C ASP A 382 -7.74 -0.52 -7.68
N ASP A 383 -8.83 0.14 -8.07
CA ASP A 383 -9.14 0.52 -9.45
C ASP A 383 -9.08 2.04 -9.72
N GLY A 384 -8.42 2.79 -8.83
CA GLY A 384 -8.11 4.21 -9.03
C GLY A 384 -9.24 5.17 -8.69
N ILE A 385 -10.23 4.76 -7.89
CA ILE A 385 -11.28 5.63 -7.38
C ILE A 385 -10.90 6.16 -5.99
N VAL A 386 -10.89 7.47 -5.83
CA VAL A 386 -10.92 8.12 -4.52
C VAL A 386 -12.38 8.29 -4.12
N THR A 387 -12.74 7.79 -2.96
CA THR A 387 -14.04 8.05 -2.35
C THR A 387 -13.84 8.95 -1.13
N ALA A 388 -14.59 10.05 -1.05
CA ALA A 388 -14.63 10.92 0.12
C ALA A 388 -15.94 10.69 0.88
N ALA A 389 -15.84 10.47 2.18
CA ALA A 389 -16.98 10.28 3.07
C ALA A 389 -16.94 11.29 4.22
N ALA A 390 -18.10 11.69 4.70
CA ALA A 390 -18.22 12.54 5.87
C ALA A 390 -17.80 11.73 7.12
N ARG A 391 -16.93 12.30 7.95
CA ARG A 391 -16.51 11.67 9.20
C ARG A 391 -17.68 11.46 10.18
N ALA A 392 -18.67 12.37 10.14
CA ALA A 392 -19.77 12.37 11.10
C ALA A 392 -20.64 11.11 11.00
N ASP A 393 -20.95 10.65 9.79
CA ASP A 393 -21.93 9.62 9.54
C ASP A 393 -21.57 8.58 8.46
N GLY A 394 -20.43 8.75 7.80
CA GLY A 394 -19.98 7.88 6.70
C GLY A 394 -20.68 8.16 5.35
N LYS A 395 -21.50 9.21 5.26
CA LYS A 395 -22.16 9.58 4.01
C LYS A 395 -21.13 9.89 2.93
N ILE A 396 -21.32 9.33 1.74
CA ILE A 396 -20.44 9.60 0.59
C ILE A 396 -20.68 11.04 0.13
N LEU A 397 -19.61 11.83 0.14
CA LEU A 397 -19.61 13.22 -0.30
C LEU A 397 -19.34 13.32 -1.79
N TRP A 398 -18.36 12.53 -2.27
CA TRP A 398 -18.01 12.46 -3.69
C TRP A 398 -17.13 11.24 -3.98
N LYS A 399 -17.08 10.89 -5.27
CA LYS A 399 -16.13 9.93 -5.83
C LYS A 399 -15.42 10.54 -7.03
N HIS A 400 -14.16 10.18 -7.24
CA HIS A 400 -13.41 10.60 -8.42
C HIS A 400 -12.41 9.54 -8.86
N LYS A 401 -12.51 9.11 -10.11
CA LYS A 401 -11.58 8.15 -10.71
C LYS A 401 -10.40 8.89 -11.32
N VAL A 402 -9.20 8.66 -10.78
CA VAL A 402 -7.94 9.28 -11.26
C VAL A 402 -7.23 8.40 -12.29
N SER A 403 -7.44 7.08 -12.20
CA SER A 403 -6.76 6.08 -13.04
C SER A 403 -7.57 4.77 -13.11
N ASN A 404 -7.07 3.78 -13.84
CA ASN A 404 -7.49 2.38 -13.76
C ASN A 404 -6.51 1.53 -12.94
N ALA A 405 -5.54 2.16 -12.29
CA ALA A 405 -4.54 1.50 -11.48
C ALA A 405 -4.77 1.79 -10.00
N LEU A 406 -4.25 0.92 -9.16
CA LEU A 406 -4.26 1.03 -7.71
C LEU A 406 -3.80 2.42 -7.23
N ILE A 407 -4.55 3.00 -6.31
CA ILE A 407 -4.12 4.18 -5.55
C ILE A 407 -3.11 3.74 -4.48
N THR A 408 -1.89 4.25 -4.57
CA THR A 408 -0.81 3.93 -3.63
C THR A 408 -0.79 4.87 -2.43
N HIS A 409 -1.31 6.09 -2.57
CA HIS A 409 -1.38 7.05 -1.48
C HIS A 409 -2.40 8.16 -1.75
N ILE A 410 -2.99 8.67 -0.67
CA ILE A 410 -3.78 9.91 -0.67
C ILE A 410 -3.20 10.83 0.41
N LEU A 411 -2.75 12.02 -0.01
CA LEU A 411 -2.19 13.03 0.87
C LEU A 411 -3.07 14.29 0.85
N PRO A 412 -3.89 14.54 1.87
CA PRO A 412 -4.57 15.82 2.00
C PRO A 412 -3.56 16.95 2.23
N VAL A 413 -3.65 18.03 1.45
CA VAL A 413 -2.78 19.20 1.58
C VAL A 413 -3.54 20.43 2.08
N SER A 414 -4.86 20.44 1.90
CA SER A 414 -5.77 21.45 2.48
C SER A 414 -7.18 20.87 2.64
N ALA A 415 -8.11 21.65 3.17
CA ALA A 415 -9.52 21.25 3.28
C ALA A 415 -10.21 21.01 1.92
N THR A 416 -9.64 21.49 0.82
CA THR A 416 -10.21 21.42 -0.54
C THR A 416 -9.26 20.83 -1.57
N GLU A 417 -8.15 20.26 -1.13
CA GLU A 417 -7.12 19.75 -2.04
C GLU A 417 -6.43 18.50 -1.50
N ILE A 418 -6.27 17.51 -2.37
CA ILE A 418 -5.51 16.28 -2.09
C ILE A 418 -4.56 15.95 -3.23
N ILE A 419 -3.44 15.30 -2.89
CA ILE A 419 -2.52 14.66 -3.83
C ILE A 419 -2.75 13.16 -3.80
N VAL A 420 -2.90 12.55 -4.98
CA VAL A 420 -3.14 11.12 -5.15
C VAL A 420 -2.04 10.52 -6.02
N THR A 421 -1.44 9.42 -5.59
CA THR A 421 -0.50 8.63 -6.40
C THR A 421 -1.11 7.31 -6.83
N THR A 422 -0.72 6.83 -8.02
CA THR A 422 -1.21 5.56 -8.57
C THR A 422 -0.10 4.72 -9.17
N MET A 423 -0.30 3.40 -9.19
CA MET A 423 0.68 2.43 -9.71
C MET A 423 1.03 2.61 -11.19
N ASP A 424 0.22 3.31 -11.98
CA ASP A 424 0.52 3.64 -13.38
C ASP A 424 1.34 4.93 -13.55
N GLY A 425 2.01 5.36 -12.50
CA GLY A 425 2.99 6.46 -12.55
C GLY A 425 2.39 7.86 -12.48
N LYS A 426 1.19 8.04 -11.94
CA LYS A 426 0.57 9.38 -11.81
C LYS A 426 0.74 9.95 -10.42
N VAL A 427 1.03 11.25 -10.38
CA VAL A 427 0.79 12.13 -9.23
C VAL A 427 -0.29 13.12 -9.66
N THR A 428 -1.45 13.03 -9.06
CA THR A 428 -2.63 13.83 -9.43
C THR A 428 -3.01 14.76 -8.28
N CYS A 429 -3.16 16.04 -8.56
CA CYS A 429 -3.77 16.99 -7.64
C CYS A 429 -5.26 17.11 -7.96
N LEU A 430 -6.09 16.87 -6.96
CA LEU A 430 -7.54 17.09 -7.02
C LEU A 430 -7.93 18.27 -6.16
N ASN A 431 -8.69 19.20 -6.76
CA ASN A 431 -9.36 20.29 -6.07
C ASN A 431 -10.85 20.02 -6.05
N PHE A 432 -11.50 20.33 -4.93
CA PHE A 432 -12.93 20.12 -4.78
C PHE A 432 -13.57 21.21 -3.92
N LYS A 433 -14.87 21.39 -4.11
CA LYS A 433 -15.68 22.24 -3.24
C LYS A 433 -16.59 21.33 -2.42
N LEU A 434 -16.47 21.38 -1.11
CA LEU A 434 -17.47 20.77 -0.24
C LEU A 434 -18.67 21.72 -0.17
N LYS A 435 -19.87 21.22 -0.39
CA LYS A 435 -21.07 21.95 0.05
C LYS A 435 -21.04 21.92 1.58
N VAL A 436 -20.64 23.01 2.19
CA VAL A 436 -20.74 23.18 3.63
C VAL A 436 -22.23 23.26 3.95
N GLU A 437 -22.85 22.16 4.36
CA GLU A 437 -24.07 22.25 5.15
C GLU A 437 -23.67 22.98 6.45
N LYS A 438 -24.39 24.01 6.84
CA LYS A 438 -24.07 24.97 7.92
C LYS A 438 -24.01 24.37 9.34
N ASP A 439 -23.96 23.07 9.48
CA ASP A 439 -24.12 22.33 10.74
C ASP A 439 -22.83 21.74 11.33
N TYR A 440 -21.65 22.18 10.89
CA TYR A 440 -20.43 21.82 11.61
C TYR A 440 -20.12 22.86 12.67
N PRO A 441 -20.11 22.53 13.96
CA PRO A 441 -19.69 23.46 14.98
C PRO A 441 -18.26 23.92 14.68
N LYS A 442 -18.07 25.21 14.51
CA LYS A 442 -16.75 25.84 14.50
C LYS A 442 -16.13 25.59 15.86
N ASN A 443 -15.28 24.58 15.97
CA ASN A 443 -14.44 24.44 17.15
C ASN A 443 -13.53 25.67 17.24
N LYS A 444 -13.77 26.46 18.27
CA LYS A 444 -12.88 27.53 18.77
C LYS A 444 -11.60 26.89 19.32
#